data_4e3ff937f2a12367c0f5afbf0628089f
#
_entry.id   4e3ff937f2a12367c0f5afbf0628089f
#
_cell.length_a   1.000
_cell.length_b   1.000
_cell.length_c   1.000
_cell.angle_alpha   90.00
_cell.angle_beta   90.00
_cell.angle_gamma   90.00
#
_symmetry.space_group_name_H-M   'P 1'
#
loop_
_entity.id
_entity.type
_entity.pdbx_description
1 polymer ?
#
loop_
_entity_poly.entity_id
_entity_poly.type
_entity_poly.pdbx_seq_one_letter_code
_entity_poly.pdbx_strand_id
1 'polypeptide(L)'
;DTKLSISAISWNAKGEPVFQLQDGDYVAASQKSIVDDSIYNEKPVDMTLWTKDGLTVYKEPYVLGTEKADSKLASFKPIKVSQAAQTHAGTYYLVDGEGWINASDLSTTDNRIEAVQKVLNEKYNNQERISVYVKQLDTDRVAAINDEKSMYAASVAKLGVLYYAQERLSQKKLSLSDEYQYTAAVNGFPGAYDPDGSGKISKIPDDKNYSLENLLKAVAQNSDNVATNILGYYVTNQYDKAFQKSVDKAAATSWNMDKKELTARAAGTLMEAVYRQNG
;
A
#
# COMPACT_ATOMS: atom_id res chain seq x y z
N ASP A 1 15.90 0.85 -39.70
CA ASP A 1 16.90 1.80 -39.19
C ASP A 1 18.30 1.27 -39.48
N THR A 2 19.17 2.15 -39.97
CA THR A 2 20.53 1.79 -40.39
C THR A 2 21.53 2.33 -39.37
N LYS A 3 22.42 1.49 -38.86
CA LYS A 3 23.52 1.92 -38.00
C LYS A 3 24.56 2.61 -38.87
N LEU A 4 24.93 3.84 -38.51
CA LEU A 4 25.90 4.65 -39.25
C LEU A 4 27.19 4.76 -38.47
N SER A 5 28.33 4.58 -39.17
CA SER A 5 29.64 4.81 -38.60
C SER A 5 30.17 6.18 -39.07
N ILE A 6 30.19 7.14 -38.12
CA ILE A 6 30.61 8.52 -38.37
C ILE A 6 32.12 8.61 -38.24
N SER A 7 32.79 9.21 -39.26
CA SER A 7 34.23 9.44 -39.28
C SER A 7 34.60 10.89 -38.93
N ALA A 8 33.76 11.87 -39.29
CA ALA A 8 34.02 13.28 -39.04
C ALA A 8 32.72 14.11 -39.05
N ILE A 9 32.81 15.33 -38.53
CA ILE A 9 31.81 16.37 -38.69
C ILE A 9 32.34 17.37 -39.73
N SER A 10 31.49 17.74 -40.69
CA SER A 10 31.83 18.66 -41.77
C SER A 10 30.66 19.63 -41.99
N TRP A 11 30.78 20.53 -42.98
CA TRP A 11 29.77 21.51 -43.31
C TRP A 11 29.44 21.43 -44.80
N ASN A 12 28.18 21.44 -45.15
CA ASN A 12 27.78 21.43 -46.55
C ASN A 12 27.95 22.84 -47.16
N ALA A 13 27.73 22.95 -48.50
CA ALA A 13 27.86 24.23 -49.24
C ALA A 13 26.90 25.35 -48.74
N LYS A 14 25.89 25.01 -47.94
CA LYS A 14 24.94 25.95 -47.32
C LYS A 14 25.33 26.33 -45.87
N GLY A 15 26.47 25.83 -45.40
CA GLY A 15 26.90 26.05 -44.01
C GLY A 15 26.11 25.26 -42.96
N GLU A 16 25.47 24.17 -43.35
CA GLU A 16 24.76 23.29 -42.42
C GLU A 16 25.65 22.13 -41.99
N PRO A 17 25.63 21.67 -40.74
CA PRO A 17 26.46 20.58 -40.27
C PRO A 17 26.02 19.25 -40.89
N VAL A 18 26.98 18.43 -41.27
CA VAL A 18 26.81 17.10 -41.82
C VAL A 18 27.81 16.12 -41.16
N PHE A 19 27.42 14.87 -41.00
CA PHE A 19 28.32 13.79 -40.62
C PHE A 19 28.87 13.14 -41.86
N GLN A 20 30.20 13.00 -41.92
CA GLN A 20 30.86 12.16 -42.91
C GLN A 20 30.90 10.72 -42.39
N LEU A 21 30.45 9.78 -43.20
CA LEU A 21 30.45 8.35 -42.89
C LEU A 21 31.81 7.74 -43.29
N GLN A 22 32.07 6.52 -42.77
CA GLN A 22 33.31 5.82 -43.06
C GLN A 22 33.44 5.40 -44.53
N ASP A 23 32.33 5.22 -45.24
CA ASP A 23 32.27 4.95 -46.69
C ASP A 23 32.49 6.17 -47.56
N GLY A 24 32.57 7.36 -46.96
CA GLY A 24 32.76 8.63 -47.63
C GLY A 24 31.49 9.41 -47.92
N ASP A 25 30.34 8.85 -47.66
CA ASP A 25 29.06 9.52 -47.83
C ASP A 25 28.79 10.56 -46.70
N TYR A 26 27.81 11.44 -46.92
CA TYR A 26 27.44 12.48 -45.98
C TYR A 26 25.96 12.38 -45.65
N VAL A 27 25.65 12.57 -44.36
CA VAL A 27 24.27 12.66 -43.88
C VAL A 27 24.07 13.95 -43.07
N ALA A 28 22.87 14.51 -43.08
CA ALA A 28 22.58 15.70 -42.27
C ALA A 28 22.78 15.42 -40.79
N ALA A 29 23.53 16.27 -40.09
CA ALA A 29 23.70 16.20 -38.65
C ALA A 29 22.45 16.75 -37.94
N SER A 30 21.35 16.04 -38.04
CA SER A 30 20.04 16.46 -37.54
C SER A 30 19.48 15.43 -36.57
N GLN A 31 19.13 15.84 -35.35
CA GLN A 31 18.45 15.01 -34.36
C GLN A 31 17.08 14.47 -34.82
N LYS A 32 16.53 14.97 -35.94
CA LYS A 32 15.30 14.44 -36.54
C LYS A 32 15.53 13.16 -37.34
N SER A 33 16.76 12.92 -37.78
CA SER A 33 17.13 11.80 -38.67
C SER A 33 18.24 10.89 -38.12
N ILE A 34 19.00 11.38 -37.15
CA ILE A 34 20.11 10.63 -36.54
C ILE A 34 19.96 10.67 -35.04
N VAL A 35 20.11 9.50 -34.42
CA VAL A 35 20.05 9.31 -32.99
C VAL A 35 21.38 8.72 -32.53
N ASP A 36 21.92 9.27 -31.46
CA ASP A 36 23.10 8.70 -30.79
C ASP A 36 22.66 7.50 -29.95
N ASP A 37 23.09 6.31 -30.35
CA ASP A 37 22.87 5.03 -29.65
C ASP A 37 24.12 4.57 -28.86
N SER A 38 25.08 5.47 -28.66
CA SER A 38 26.31 5.14 -27.96
C SER A 38 26.07 4.77 -26.50
N ILE A 39 26.70 3.71 -26.05
CA ILE A 39 26.85 3.35 -24.64
C ILE A 39 28.15 3.98 -24.17
N TYR A 40 28.08 5.03 -23.31
CA TYR A 40 29.30 5.69 -22.83
C TYR A 40 29.76 5.23 -21.45
N ASN A 41 28.95 4.45 -20.76
CA ASN A 41 29.37 3.80 -19.53
C ASN A 41 28.62 2.48 -19.38
N GLU A 42 29.33 1.41 -19.15
CA GLU A 42 28.76 0.11 -18.86
C GLU A 42 29.51 -0.49 -17.68
N LYS A 43 28.78 -1.03 -16.71
CA LYS A 43 29.36 -1.63 -15.52
C LYS A 43 28.54 -2.80 -15.02
N PRO A 44 29.20 -3.83 -14.44
CA PRO A 44 28.47 -4.87 -13.73
C PRO A 44 27.80 -4.30 -12.47
N VAL A 45 26.62 -4.82 -12.16
CA VAL A 45 25.87 -4.54 -10.95
C VAL A 45 25.28 -5.83 -10.42
N ASP A 46 25.03 -5.89 -9.11
CA ASP A 46 24.26 -6.98 -8.48
C ASP A 46 23.24 -6.33 -7.55
N MET A 47 22.04 -6.12 -8.08
CA MET A 47 20.98 -5.47 -7.32
C MET A 47 19.63 -6.04 -7.69
N THR A 48 18.67 -5.93 -6.76
CA THR A 48 17.27 -6.25 -6.99
C THR A 48 16.51 -4.96 -7.23
N LEU A 49 15.80 -4.89 -8.35
CA LEU A 49 14.89 -3.81 -8.71
C LEU A 49 13.47 -4.38 -8.88
N TRP A 50 12.48 -3.52 -8.88
CA TRP A 50 11.09 -3.90 -9.04
C TRP A 50 10.57 -3.37 -10.37
N THR A 51 9.95 -4.22 -11.17
CA THR A 51 9.31 -3.81 -12.43
C THR A 51 8.10 -2.91 -12.17
N LYS A 52 7.94 -1.87 -13.00
CA LYS A 52 6.72 -1.05 -13.01
C LYS A 52 5.68 -1.60 -13.98
N ASP A 53 4.48 -1.01 -13.96
CA ASP A 53 3.42 -1.37 -14.90
C ASP A 53 3.79 -0.91 -16.32
N GLY A 54 3.49 -1.76 -17.30
CA GLY A 54 3.71 -1.43 -18.72
C GLY A 54 5.17 -1.39 -19.14
N LEU A 55 6.09 -2.04 -18.38
CA LEU A 55 7.52 -2.10 -18.73
C LEU A 55 7.75 -2.60 -20.16
N THR A 56 8.81 -2.10 -20.77
CA THR A 56 9.30 -2.61 -22.06
C THR A 56 10.71 -3.16 -21.89
N VAL A 57 10.94 -4.34 -22.45
CA VAL A 57 12.27 -4.96 -22.51
C VAL A 57 12.80 -4.83 -23.93
N TYR A 58 14.06 -4.43 -24.03
CA TYR A 58 14.76 -4.19 -25.31
C TYR A 58 15.91 -5.18 -25.49
N LYS A 59 16.28 -5.47 -26.74
CA LYS A 59 17.44 -6.29 -27.03
C LYS A 59 18.76 -5.58 -26.72
N GLU A 60 18.79 -4.25 -26.85
CA GLU A 60 19.95 -3.39 -26.64
C GLU A 60 19.60 -2.24 -25.67
N PRO A 61 20.57 -1.61 -24.98
CA PRO A 61 20.34 -0.59 -23.97
C PRO A 61 20.05 0.81 -24.54
N TYR A 62 19.23 0.92 -25.59
CA TYR A 62 18.76 2.17 -26.17
C TYR A 62 17.40 1.96 -26.82
N VAL A 63 16.64 3.03 -26.99
CA VAL A 63 15.21 2.92 -27.37
C VAL A 63 15.00 3.07 -28.86
N LEU A 64 15.70 3.99 -29.52
CA LEU A 64 15.48 4.28 -30.93
C LEU A 64 16.23 3.26 -31.79
N GLY A 65 15.51 2.64 -32.73
CA GLY A 65 16.04 1.62 -33.61
C GLY A 65 16.29 0.25 -32.95
N THR A 66 15.95 0.10 -31.69
CA THR A 66 16.11 -1.17 -31.00
C THR A 66 14.85 -2.00 -31.02
N GLU A 67 15.01 -3.30 -31.25
CA GLU A 67 13.89 -4.22 -31.18
C GLU A 67 13.52 -4.52 -29.72
N LYS A 68 12.22 -4.65 -29.49
CA LYS A 68 11.73 -5.20 -28.23
C LYS A 68 12.12 -6.67 -28.12
N ALA A 69 12.56 -7.06 -26.93
CA ALA A 69 12.78 -8.46 -26.62
C ALA A 69 11.45 -9.17 -26.33
N ASP A 70 11.38 -10.44 -26.66
CA ASP A 70 10.26 -11.31 -26.21
C ASP A 70 10.53 -11.71 -24.77
N SER A 71 9.96 -10.98 -23.82
CA SER A 71 10.19 -11.14 -22.39
C SER A 71 8.94 -11.63 -21.67
N LYS A 72 9.15 -12.47 -20.64
CA LYS A 72 8.12 -12.99 -19.75
C LYS A 72 8.02 -12.23 -18.43
N LEU A 73 8.75 -11.13 -18.29
CA LEU A 73 8.73 -10.34 -17.06
C LEU A 73 7.35 -9.73 -16.82
N ALA A 74 6.84 -9.97 -15.62
CA ALA A 74 5.57 -9.41 -15.19
C ALA A 74 5.78 -8.09 -14.44
N SER A 75 4.78 -7.20 -14.47
CA SER A 75 4.75 -5.96 -13.68
C SER A 75 4.72 -6.24 -12.18
N PHE A 76 5.29 -5.31 -11.40
CA PHE A 76 5.30 -5.35 -9.92
C PHE A 76 5.99 -6.59 -9.32
N LYS A 77 7.06 -7.05 -9.96
CA LYS A 77 7.86 -8.19 -9.51
C LYS A 77 9.31 -7.77 -9.26
N PRO A 78 9.96 -8.37 -8.25
CA PRO A 78 11.39 -8.19 -8.07
C PRO A 78 12.15 -8.93 -9.18
N ILE A 79 13.17 -8.27 -9.71
CA ILE A 79 14.09 -8.80 -10.72
C ILE A 79 15.52 -8.55 -10.28
N LYS A 80 16.42 -9.49 -10.61
CA LYS A 80 17.87 -9.28 -10.48
C LYS A 80 18.41 -8.69 -11.76
N VAL A 81 19.26 -7.68 -11.63
CA VAL A 81 19.94 -7.04 -12.75
C VAL A 81 21.45 -7.23 -12.59
N SER A 82 22.11 -7.52 -13.71
CA SER A 82 23.54 -7.91 -13.75
C SER A 82 24.44 -6.83 -14.33
N GLN A 83 23.92 -5.93 -15.16
CA GLN A 83 24.66 -4.83 -15.77
C GLN A 83 23.84 -3.54 -15.76
N ALA A 84 24.53 -2.40 -15.78
CA ALA A 84 23.95 -1.09 -15.99
C ALA A 84 24.68 -0.40 -17.15
N ALA A 85 23.94 0.09 -18.14
CA ALA A 85 24.45 0.83 -19.28
C ALA A 85 23.88 2.26 -19.28
N GLN A 86 24.73 3.25 -19.55
CA GLN A 86 24.35 4.65 -19.69
C GLN A 86 24.40 5.07 -21.16
N THR A 87 23.30 5.63 -21.64
CA THR A 87 23.11 6.15 -22.99
C THR A 87 22.50 7.55 -22.92
N HIS A 88 22.41 8.25 -24.05
CA HIS A 88 21.66 9.52 -24.14
C HIS A 88 20.17 9.39 -23.80
N ALA A 89 19.60 8.20 -23.98
CA ALA A 89 18.20 7.91 -23.62
C ALA A 89 18.00 7.51 -22.15
N GLY A 90 19.05 7.52 -21.34
CA GLY A 90 19.03 7.21 -19.91
C GLY A 90 19.83 5.99 -19.53
N THR A 91 19.60 5.53 -18.32
CA THR A 91 20.24 4.30 -17.78
C THR A 91 19.34 3.11 -18.07
N TYR A 92 19.95 2.03 -18.49
CA TYR A 92 19.31 0.73 -18.71
C TYR A 92 19.95 -0.32 -17.82
N TYR A 93 19.16 -1.31 -17.43
CA TYR A 93 19.60 -2.45 -16.64
C TYR A 93 19.33 -3.74 -17.38
N LEU A 94 20.34 -4.64 -17.42
CA LEU A 94 20.24 -5.96 -18.01
C LEU A 94 19.63 -6.96 -17.02
N VAL A 95 18.63 -7.68 -17.48
CA VAL A 95 18.13 -8.90 -16.86
C VAL A 95 18.58 -10.08 -17.71
N ASP A 96 19.39 -10.96 -17.14
CA ASP A 96 19.99 -12.07 -17.86
C ASP A 96 18.92 -12.99 -18.50
N GLY A 97 19.06 -13.24 -19.78
CA GLY A 97 18.13 -14.05 -20.56
C GLY A 97 16.83 -13.36 -20.98
N GLU A 98 16.57 -12.14 -20.52
CA GLU A 98 15.38 -11.36 -20.86
C GLU A 98 15.71 -10.15 -21.75
N GLY A 99 16.68 -9.32 -21.35
CA GLY A 99 17.11 -8.13 -22.07
C GLY A 99 17.27 -6.89 -21.19
N TRP A 100 17.26 -5.72 -21.83
CA TRP A 100 17.51 -4.43 -21.22
C TRP A 100 16.22 -3.67 -20.89
N ILE A 101 16.17 -3.09 -19.70
CA ILE A 101 15.00 -2.31 -19.22
C ILE A 101 15.49 -0.91 -18.86
N ASN A 102 14.75 0.12 -19.32
CA ASN A 102 15.05 1.49 -18.92
C ASN A 102 14.80 1.67 -17.42
N ALA A 103 15.66 2.41 -16.75
CA ALA A 103 15.54 2.70 -15.32
C ALA A 103 14.21 3.37 -14.95
N SER A 104 13.58 4.10 -15.89
CA SER A 104 12.24 4.69 -15.69
C SER A 104 11.14 3.66 -15.43
N ASP A 105 11.30 2.44 -15.98
CA ASP A 105 10.36 1.32 -15.84
C ASP A 105 10.65 0.45 -14.62
N LEU A 106 11.61 0.87 -13.79
CA LEU A 106 12.04 0.17 -12.59
C LEU A 106 11.88 1.04 -11.34
N SER A 107 11.73 0.36 -10.21
CA SER A 107 11.72 0.97 -8.86
C SER A 107 12.81 0.33 -8.01
N THR A 108 13.46 1.13 -7.17
CA THR A 108 14.43 0.66 -6.18
C THR A 108 13.76 0.09 -4.92
N THR A 109 12.47 0.30 -4.77
CA THR A 109 11.69 -0.17 -3.62
C THR A 109 10.54 -1.05 -4.07
N ASP A 110 10.07 -1.93 -3.18
CA ASP A 110 8.89 -2.76 -3.40
C ASP A 110 7.68 -1.89 -3.77
N ASN A 111 7.12 -2.13 -4.94
CA ASN A 111 6.00 -1.37 -5.50
C ASN A 111 4.72 -2.20 -5.67
N ARG A 112 4.59 -3.35 -5.00
CA ARG A 112 3.39 -4.21 -5.07
C ARG A 112 2.11 -3.49 -4.68
N ILE A 113 2.20 -2.49 -3.82
CA ILE A 113 1.05 -1.65 -3.44
C ILE A 113 0.45 -0.89 -4.63
N GLU A 114 1.25 -0.57 -5.64
CA GLU A 114 0.78 0.08 -6.88
C GLU A 114 -0.11 -0.86 -7.71
N ALA A 115 0.16 -2.18 -7.68
CA ALA A 115 -0.73 -3.16 -8.28
C ALA A 115 -2.10 -3.19 -7.59
N VAL A 116 -2.11 -3.08 -6.26
CA VAL A 116 -3.35 -2.97 -5.49
C VAL A 116 -4.11 -1.70 -5.88
N GLN A 117 -3.42 -0.54 -5.95
CA GLN A 117 -4.04 0.73 -6.36
C GLN A 117 -4.64 0.64 -7.77
N LYS A 118 -3.92 0.01 -8.70
CA LYS A 118 -4.43 -0.23 -10.06
C LYS A 118 -5.75 -0.99 -10.04
N VAL A 119 -5.80 -2.12 -9.32
CA VAL A 119 -7.03 -2.93 -9.20
C VAL A 119 -8.17 -2.14 -8.54
N LEU A 120 -7.87 -1.33 -7.51
CA LEU A 120 -8.88 -0.49 -6.87
C LEU A 120 -9.45 0.52 -7.86
N ASN A 121 -8.62 1.20 -8.64
CA ASN A 121 -9.04 2.16 -9.63
C ASN A 121 -9.88 1.52 -10.74
N GLU A 122 -9.47 0.36 -11.26
CA GLU A 122 -10.19 -0.34 -12.32
C GLU A 122 -11.57 -0.82 -11.87
N LYS A 123 -11.69 -1.32 -10.62
CA LYS A 123 -12.93 -1.94 -10.14
C LYS A 123 -13.87 -1.00 -9.41
N TYR A 124 -13.35 0.02 -8.73
CA TYR A 124 -14.13 0.79 -7.74
C TYR A 124 -14.07 2.32 -7.94
N ASN A 125 -13.40 2.84 -8.98
CA ASN A 125 -13.16 4.27 -9.17
C ASN A 125 -14.43 5.16 -9.10
N ASN A 126 -15.59 4.64 -9.50
CA ASN A 126 -16.85 5.41 -9.52
C ASN A 126 -17.87 4.89 -8.48
N GLN A 127 -17.42 4.17 -7.45
CA GLN A 127 -18.31 3.57 -6.47
C GLN A 127 -18.27 4.32 -5.13
N GLU A 128 -19.17 5.28 -4.98
CA GLU A 128 -19.24 6.12 -3.79
C GLU A 128 -19.58 5.38 -2.48
N ARG A 129 -20.11 4.16 -2.57
CA ARG A 129 -20.50 3.34 -1.41
C ARG A 129 -19.41 2.39 -0.94
N ILE A 130 -18.26 2.42 -1.60
CA ILE A 130 -17.11 1.59 -1.25
C ILE A 130 -15.97 2.51 -0.79
N SER A 131 -15.39 2.17 0.35
CA SER A 131 -14.20 2.78 0.89
C SER A 131 -13.19 1.69 1.22
N VAL A 132 -11.96 1.84 0.76
CA VAL A 132 -10.88 0.86 0.97
C VAL A 132 -9.61 1.58 1.37
N TYR A 133 -8.92 1.04 2.33
CA TYR A 133 -7.58 1.46 2.72
C TYR A 133 -6.71 0.23 2.92
N VAL A 134 -5.60 0.17 2.20
CA VAL A 134 -4.60 -0.91 2.30
C VAL A 134 -3.24 -0.28 2.53
N LYS A 135 -2.55 -0.67 3.58
CA LYS A 135 -1.20 -0.20 3.88
C LYS A 135 -0.22 -1.36 3.84
N GLN A 136 0.87 -1.18 3.11
CA GLN A 136 2.02 -2.07 3.11
C GLN A 136 2.95 -1.64 4.25
N LEU A 137 3.01 -2.43 5.33
CA LEU A 137 3.67 -2.02 6.57
C LEU A 137 5.19 -1.90 6.46
N ASP A 138 5.82 -2.66 5.56
CA ASP A 138 7.28 -2.64 5.36
C ASP A 138 7.78 -1.38 4.65
N THR A 139 6.91 -0.75 3.86
CA THR A 139 7.26 0.42 3.02
C THR A 139 6.50 1.68 3.39
N ASP A 140 5.54 1.59 4.32
CA ASP A 140 4.57 2.63 4.68
C ASP A 140 3.72 3.16 3.51
N ARG A 141 3.74 2.48 2.36
CA ARG A 141 2.97 2.88 1.17
C ARG A 141 1.52 2.43 1.27
N VAL A 142 0.64 3.21 0.67
CA VAL A 142 -0.82 3.05 0.76
C VAL A 142 -1.43 2.91 -0.62
N ALA A 143 -2.43 2.03 -0.74
CA ALA A 143 -3.41 2.00 -1.82
C ALA A 143 -4.79 2.24 -1.23
N ALA A 144 -5.56 3.15 -1.82
CA ALA A 144 -6.82 3.56 -1.23
C ALA A 144 -7.83 4.06 -2.27
N ILE A 145 -9.10 3.98 -1.90
CA ILE A 145 -10.20 4.63 -2.63
C ILE A 145 -11.27 5.09 -1.62
N ASN A 146 -11.70 6.33 -1.74
CA ASN A 146 -12.68 6.97 -0.83
C ASN A 146 -12.31 6.82 0.66
N ASP A 147 -11.04 6.62 0.99
CA ASP A 147 -10.62 6.18 2.32
C ASP A 147 -10.77 7.23 3.42
N GLU A 148 -10.95 8.50 3.05
CA GLU A 148 -11.28 9.61 3.97
C GLU A 148 -12.79 9.90 4.03
N LYS A 149 -13.61 9.18 3.24
CA LYS A 149 -15.05 9.32 3.30
C LYS A 149 -15.60 8.66 4.56
N SER A 150 -16.33 9.43 5.37
CA SER A 150 -17.01 8.88 6.55
C SER A 150 -18.20 8.02 6.11
N MET A 151 -18.27 6.81 6.67
CA MET A 151 -19.32 5.84 6.40
C MET A 151 -19.78 5.20 7.71
N TYR A 152 -21.02 4.70 7.74
CA TYR A 152 -21.49 3.89 8.85
C TYR A 152 -20.70 2.58 8.91
N ALA A 153 -19.94 2.43 9.96
CA ALA A 153 -18.94 1.37 10.10
C ALA A 153 -19.45 0.12 10.81
N ALA A 154 -20.67 0.17 11.36
CA ALA A 154 -21.26 -0.94 12.10
C ALA A 154 -20.26 -1.57 13.09
N SER A 155 -19.96 -2.87 12.91
CA SER A 155 -19.04 -3.62 13.79
C SER A 155 -17.57 -3.25 13.63
N VAL A 156 -17.16 -2.55 12.59
CA VAL A 156 -15.78 -2.05 12.47
C VAL A 156 -15.44 -1.10 13.62
N ALA A 157 -16.43 -0.37 14.15
CA ALA A 157 -16.23 0.52 15.29
C ALA A 157 -15.75 -0.20 16.56
N LYS A 158 -16.00 -1.51 16.71
CA LYS A 158 -15.53 -2.34 17.84
C LYS A 158 -14.00 -2.42 17.94
N LEU A 159 -13.28 -2.12 16.85
CA LEU A 159 -11.81 -2.03 16.87
C LEU A 159 -11.32 -1.05 17.93
N GLY A 160 -12.04 0.06 18.18
CA GLY A 160 -11.69 1.01 19.23
C GLY A 160 -11.68 0.36 20.63
N VAL A 161 -12.67 -0.48 20.91
CA VAL A 161 -12.77 -1.20 22.20
C VAL A 161 -11.64 -2.24 22.32
N LEU A 162 -11.37 -2.99 21.26
CA LEU A 162 -10.28 -3.98 21.23
C LEU A 162 -8.90 -3.30 21.41
N TYR A 163 -8.65 -2.19 20.68
CA TYR A 163 -7.42 -1.43 20.81
C TYR A 163 -7.20 -0.93 22.24
N TYR A 164 -8.23 -0.29 22.83
CA TYR A 164 -8.11 0.26 24.17
C TYR A 164 -7.87 -0.81 25.24
N ALA A 165 -8.58 -1.93 25.15
CA ALA A 165 -8.36 -3.05 26.05
C ALA A 165 -6.92 -3.60 25.94
N GLN A 166 -6.41 -3.73 24.71
CA GLN A 166 -5.02 -4.17 24.48
C GLN A 166 -4.00 -3.16 25.00
N GLU A 167 -4.21 -1.86 24.80
CA GLU A 167 -3.37 -0.81 25.39
C GLU A 167 -3.33 -0.91 26.92
N ARG A 168 -4.48 -1.13 27.57
CA ARG A 168 -4.55 -1.31 29.02
C ARG A 168 -3.87 -2.59 29.51
N LEU A 169 -3.96 -3.68 28.74
CA LEU A 169 -3.23 -4.91 29.02
C LEU A 169 -1.72 -4.68 28.93
N SER A 170 -1.23 -4.02 27.88
CA SER A 170 0.20 -3.72 27.71
C SER A 170 0.74 -2.80 28.83
N GLN A 171 -0.08 -1.91 29.36
CA GLN A 171 0.21 -1.07 30.50
C GLN A 171 0.05 -1.76 31.87
N LYS A 172 -0.29 -3.07 31.89
CA LYS A 172 -0.57 -3.84 33.11
C LYS A 172 -1.69 -3.25 33.98
N LYS A 173 -2.63 -2.51 33.37
CA LYS A 173 -3.79 -1.96 34.06
C LYS A 173 -5.00 -2.91 34.02
N LEU A 174 -4.94 -3.91 33.19
CA LEU A 174 -5.90 -5.00 33.07
C LEU A 174 -5.13 -6.32 33.05
N SER A 175 -5.83 -7.40 33.43
CA SER A 175 -5.41 -8.78 33.29
C SER A 175 -6.43 -9.54 32.46
N LEU A 176 -5.98 -10.51 31.66
CA LEU A 176 -6.88 -11.40 30.90
C LEU A 176 -7.83 -12.20 31.81
N SER A 177 -7.48 -12.36 33.10
CA SER A 177 -8.28 -13.03 34.12
C SER A 177 -9.28 -12.09 34.83
N ASP A 178 -9.25 -10.77 34.56
CA ASP A 178 -10.26 -9.86 35.13
C ASP A 178 -11.65 -10.28 34.69
N GLU A 179 -12.62 -10.23 35.60
CA GLU A 179 -13.99 -10.67 35.37
C GLU A 179 -14.97 -9.50 35.42
N TYR A 180 -15.94 -9.53 34.53
CA TYR A 180 -16.98 -8.50 34.40
C TYR A 180 -18.37 -9.14 34.35
N GLN A 181 -19.27 -8.63 35.18
CA GLN A 181 -20.63 -9.17 35.30
C GLN A 181 -21.54 -8.67 34.18
N TYR A 182 -22.28 -9.57 33.55
CA TYR A 182 -23.29 -9.20 32.55
C TYR A 182 -24.64 -8.82 33.22
N THR A 183 -24.79 -7.55 33.53
CA THR A 183 -26.03 -6.98 34.11
C THR A 183 -26.85 -6.21 33.05
N ALA A 184 -28.10 -5.90 33.35
CA ALA A 184 -28.93 -5.11 32.44
C ALA A 184 -28.36 -3.73 32.12
N ALA A 185 -27.59 -3.13 33.02
CA ALA A 185 -26.96 -1.83 32.85
C ALA A 185 -26.01 -1.76 31.66
N VAL A 186 -25.30 -2.88 31.32
CA VAL A 186 -24.30 -2.90 30.24
C VAL A 186 -24.90 -2.73 28.84
N ASN A 187 -26.19 -2.91 28.68
CA ASN A 187 -26.89 -2.71 27.42
C ASN A 187 -27.56 -1.33 27.28
N GLY A 188 -27.52 -0.51 28.33
CA GLY A 188 -28.30 0.74 28.42
C GLY A 188 -27.51 2.05 28.33
N PHE A 189 -26.20 2.03 28.03
CA PHE A 189 -25.42 3.24 27.94
C PHE A 189 -25.35 3.80 26.49
N PRO A 190 -25.12 5.10 26.29
CA PRO A 190 -24.99 5.68 24.95
C PRO A 190 -23.91 5.03 24.11
N GLY A 191 -24.25 4.64 22.88
CA GLY A 191 -23.33 3.94 21.97
C GLY A 191 -23.29 2.42 22.16
N ALA A 192 -23.98 1.83 23.13
CA ALA A 192 -24.13 0.38 23.26
C ALA A 192 -24.68 -0.24 21.97
N TYR A 193 -24.28 -1.47 21.68
CA TYR A 193 -24.80 -2.24 20.55
C TYR A 193 -26.12 -2.93 20.95
N ASP A 194 -26.98 -3.14 19.97
CA ASP A 194 -28.19 -3.93 20.15
C ASP A 194 -27.82 -5.36 20.59
N PRO A 195 -28.21 -5.83 21.78
CA PRO A 195 -27.89 -7.17 22.27
C PRO A 195 -28.47 -8.28 21.38
N ASP A 196 -29.56 -8.04 20.65
CA ASP A 196 -30.17 -9.01 19.73
C ASP A 196 -29.37 -9.20 18.43
N GLY A 197 -28.35 -8.36 18.19
CA GLY A 197 -27.48 -8.45 17.04
C GLY A 197 -26.49 -9.62 17.09
N SER A 198 -25.32 -9.43 16.44
CA SER A 198 -24.28 -10.47 16.33
C SER A 198 -23.75 -10.91 17.70
N GLY A 199 -23.37 -12.18 17.79
CA GLY A 199 -22.69 -12.74 18.96
C GLY A 199 -23.25 -14.06 19.44
N LYS A 200 -22.56 -14.65 20.43
CA LYS A 200 -22.89 -15.95 21.05
C LYS A 200 -23.21 -15.86 22.53
N ILE A 201 -22.86 -14.75 23.18
CA ILE A 201 -23.25 -14.52 24.58
C ILE A 201 -24.78 -14.35 24.65
N SER A 202 -25.37 -14.75 25.78
CA SER A 202 -26.81 -14.60 26.02
C SER A 202 -27.29 -13.19 25.65
N LYS A 203 -28.44 -13.10 24.99
CA LYS A 203 -29.05 -11.82 24.66
C LYS A 203 -29.76 -11.16 25.86
N ILE A 204 -30.07 -11.99 26.87
CA ILE A 204 -30.70 -11.59 28.12
C ILE A 204 -29.59 -11.57 29.18
N PRO A 205 -29.48 -10.49 29.97
CA PRO A 205 -28.57 -10.43 31.10
C PRO A 205 -28.75 -11.64 32.03
N ASP A 206 -27.62 -12.30 32.33
CA ASP A 206 -27.62 -13.56 33.09
C ASP A 206 -26.89 -13.46 34.42
N ASP A 207 -26.45 -12.24 34.79
CA ASP A 207 -25.68 -11.92 36.00
C ASP A 207 -24.39 -12.75 36.21
N LYS A 208 -23.93 -13.46 35.17
CA LYS A 208 -22.67 -14.20 35.22
C LYS A 208 -21.46 -13.31 34.98
N ASN A 209 -20.34 -13.75 35.48
CA ASN A 209 -19.05 -13.14 35.21
C ASN A 209 -18.41 -13.75 33.95
N TYR A 210 -17.83 -12.90 33.14
CA TYR A 210 -17.09 -13.24 31.92
C TYR A 210 -15.67 -12.69 32.03
N SER A 211 -14.67 -13.53 31.80
CA SER A 211 -13.27 -13.09 31.82
C SER A 211 -12.98 -12.15 30.65
N LEU A 212 -12.06 -11.20 30.85
CA LEU A 212 -11.59 -10.30 29.80
C LEU A 212 -11.15 -11.06 28.55
N GLU A 213 -10.42 -12.16 28.72
CA GLU A 213 -9.97 -13.02 27.63
C GLU A 213 -11.14 -13.52 26.78
N ASN A 214 -12.20 -14.05 27.42
CA ASN A 214 -13.36 -14.59 26.72
C ASN A 214 -14.15 -13.47 26.00
N LEU A 215 -14.26 -12.32 26.63
CA LEU A 215 -14.93 -11.14 26.01
C LEU A 215 -14.16 -10.66 24.78
N LEU A 216 -12.83 -10.51 24.85
CA LEU A 216 -12.00 -10.10 23.71
C LEU A 216 -12.10 -11.11 22.55
N LYS A 217 -12.04 -12.41 22.86
CA LYS A 217 -12.24 -13.49 21.88
C LYS A 217 -13.63 -13.42 21.24
N ALA A 218 -14.68 -13.20 22.03
CA ALA A 218 -16.05 -13.10 21.52
C ALA A 218 -16.21 -11.89 20.56
N VAL A 219 -15.64 -10.74 20.90
CA VAL A 219 -15.67 -9.55 20.02
C VAL A 219 -14.89 -9.84 18.74
N ALA A 220 -13.66 -10.34 18.84
CA ALA A 220 -12.77 -10.51 17.68
C ALA A 220 -13.24 -11.63 16.72
N GLN A 221 -13.74 -12.74 17.25
CA GLN A 221 -14.09 -13.92 16.45
C GLN A 221 -15.56 -13.96 16.01
N ASN A 222 -16.46 -13.44 16.85
CA ASN A 222 -17.90 -13.53 16.60
C ASN A 222 -18.57 -12.17 16.40
N SER A 223 -17.79 -11.08 16.47
CA SER A 223 -18.35 -9.71 16.45
C SER A 223 -19.45 -9.52 17.51
N ASP A 224 -19.27 -10.10 18.70
CA ASP A 224 -20.27 -10.20 19.73
C ASP A 224 -20.66 -8.84 20.30
N ASN A 225 -21.94 -8.48 20.17
CA ASN A 225 -22.48 -7.19 20.62
C ASN A 225 -22.50 -7.11 22.15
N VAL A 226 -22.92 -8.19 22.82
CA VAL A 226 -23.00 -8.23 24.28
C VAL A 226 -21.60 -8.14 24.89
N ALA A 227 -20.63 -8.91 24.37
CA ALA A 227 -19.24 -8.80 24.80
C ALA A 227 -18.71 -7.37 24.61
N THR A 228 -19.04 -6.74 23.47
CA THR A 228 -18.64 -5.34 23.23
C THR A 228 -19.27 -4.39 24.24
N ASN A 229 -20.53 -4.59 24.59
CA ASN A 229 -21.22 -3.77 25.59
C ASN A 229 -20.62 -3.94 26.98
N ILE A 230 -20.30 -5.18 27.40
CA ILE A 230 -19.62 -5.44 28.69
C ILE A 230 -18.29 -4.70 28.73
N LEU A 231 -17.44 -4.85 27.68
CA LEU A 231 -16.18 -4.12 27.60
C LEU A 231 -16.37 -2.60 27.52
N GLY A 232 -17.38 -2.15 26.78
CA GLY A 232 -17.77 -0.75 26.68
C GLY A 232 -18.15 -0.16 28.03
N TYR A 233 -18.91 -0.88 28.81
CA TYR A 233 -19.38 -0.43 30.11
C TYR A 233 -18.25 -0.35 31.15
N TYR A 234 -17.47 -1.45 31.32
CA TYR A 234 -16.49 -1.56 32.38
C TYR A 234 -15.09 -1.11 31.97
N VAL A 235 -14.60 -1.52 30.81
CA VAL A 235 -13.21 -1.28 30.39
C VAL A 235 -13.01 0.10 29.81
N THR A 236 -13.96 0.56 28.97
CA THR A 236 -13.90 1.89 28.36
C THR A 236 -14.65 2.95 29.15
N ASN A 237 -15.25 2.56 30.28
CA ASN A 237 -16.08 3.42 31.12
C ASN A 237 -17.12 4.20 30.30
N GLN A 238 -17.90 3.47 29.51
CA GLN A 238 -18.97 3.99 28.64
C GLN A 238 -18.42 4.99 27.59
N TYR A 239 -17.23 4.68 27.02
CA TYR A 239 -16.55 5.50 26.02
C TYR A 239 -16.17 6.89 26.55
N ASP A 240 -15.60 6.94 27.75
CA ASP A 240 -15.21 8.16 28.43
C ASP A 240 -14.11 8.95 27.66
N LYS A 241 -13.76 10.13 28.20
CA LYS A 241 -12.73 11.00 27.62
C LYS A 241 -11.35 10.33 27.52
N ALA A 242 -11.01 9.40 28.43
CA ALA A 242 -9.72 8.73 28.38
C ALA A 242 -9.70 7.71 27.24
N PHE A 243 -10.77 6.94 27.06
CA PHE A 243 -10.97 6.07 25.90
C PHE A 243 -10.92 6.89 24.61
N GLN A 244 -11.73 7.94 24.49
CA GLN A 244 -11.81 8.77 23.29
C GLN A 244 -10.43 9.32 22.90
N LYS A 245 -9.71 9.92 23.86
CA LYS A 245 -8.37 10.47 23.62
C LYS A 245 -7.36 9.42 23.13
N SER A 246 -7.40 8.21 23.71
CA SER A 246 -6.49 7.13 23.34
C SER A 246 -6.76 6.64 21.92
N VAL A 247 -8.03 6.36 21.60
CA VAL A 247 -8.43 5.82 20.31
C VAL A 247 -8.26 6.85 19.19
N ASP A 248 -8.63 8.13 19.43
CA ASP A 248 -8.44 9.21 18.47
C ASP A 248 -6.96 9.39 18.10
N LYS A 249 -6.09 9.32 19.11
CA LYS A 249 -4.63 9.39 18.87
C LYS A 249 -4.14 8.23 18.01
N ALA A 250 -4.59 7.01 18.28
CA ALA A 250 -4.17 5.82 17.55
C ALA A 250 -4.75 5.75 16.14
N ALA A 251 -5.99 6.19 15.95
CA ALA A 251 -6.64 6.27 14.64
C ALA A 251 -6.20 7.48 13.80
N ALA A 252 -5.43 8.41 14.40
CA ALA A 252 -5.04 9.70 13.83
C ALA A 252 -6.22 10.60 13.41
N THR A 253 -7.40 10.34 13.95
CA THR A 253 -8.62 11.12 13.71
C THR A 253 -9.67 10.78 14.78
N SER A 254 -10.77 11.54 14.82
CA SER A 254 -11.88 11.28 15.77
C SER A 254 -12.54 9.94 15.48
N TRP A 255 -12.69 9.12 16.53
CA TRP A 255 -13.34 7.81 16.51
C TRP A 255 -14.71 7.88 17.19
N ASN A 256 -15.77 7.86 16.40
CA ASN A 256 -17.11 8.08 16.91
C ASN A 256 -17.82 6.75 17.24
N MET A 257 -17.86 6.37 18.53
CA MET A 257 -18.55 5.16 19.00
C MET A 257 -20.08 5.33 19.05
N ASP A 258 -20.58 6.54 19.20
CA ASP A 258 -22.02 6.79 19.28
C ASP A 258 -22.69 6.64 17.91
N LYS A 259 -22.24 7.38 16.92
CA LYS A 259 -22.77 7.30 15.55
C LYS A 259 -22.22 6.12 14.75
N LYS A 260 -21.10 5.57 15.18
CA LYS A 260 -20.36 4.52 14.44
C LYS A 260 -20.03 4.94 12.99
N GLU A 261 -19.69 6.21 12.82
CA GLU A 261 -19.26 6.78 11.54
C GLU A 261 -17.76 6.91 11.52
N LEU A 262 -17.10 6.20 10.59
CA LEU A 262 -15.65 6.11 10.50
C LEU A 262 -15.21 6.20 9.04
N THR A 263 -13.93 6.49 8.85
CA THR A 263 -13.25 6.37 7.54
C THR A 263 -12.48 5.05 7.46
N ALA A 264 -12.30 4.52 6.26
CA ALA A 264 -11.48 3.32 6.07
C ALA A 264 -10.02 3.56 6.49
N ARG A 265 -9.51 4.78 6.28
CA ARG A 265 -8.17 5.19 6.75
C ARG A 265 -8.06 5.10 8.27
N ALA A 266 -9.02 5.62 9.01
CA ALA A 266 -9.03 5.55 10.47
C ALA A 266 -9.03 4.10 10.97
N ALA A 267 -9.88 3.26 10.37
CA ALA A 267 -9.95 1.84 10.72
C ALA A 267 -8.63 1.10 10.44
N GLY A 268 -8.02 1.34 9.26
CA GLY A 268 -6.73 0.74 8.92
C GLY A 268 -5.58 1.23 9.79
N THR A 269 -5.55 2.52 10.12
CA THR A 269 -4.54 3.10 11.02
C THR A 269 -4.66 2.53 12.44
N LEU A 270 -5.88 2.37 12.94
CA LEU A 270 -6.11 1.74 14.24
C LEU A 270 -5.74 0.26 14.24
N MET A 271 -6.02 -0.47 13.15
CA MET A 271 -5.59 -1.86 12.99
C MET A 271 -4.06 -1.99 12.99
N GLU A 272 -3.35 -1.07 12.32
CA GLU A 272 -1.89 -1.00 12.39
C GLU A 272 -1.40 -0.78 13.82
N ALA A 273 -2.05 0.11 14.58
CA ALA A 273 -1.71 0.33 15.99
C ALA A 273 -1.91 -0.93 16.83
N VAL A 274 -2.99 -1.69 16.61
CA VAL A 274 -3.21 -3.01 17.24
C VAL A 274 -2.08 -3.98 16.88
N TYR A 275 -1.69 -4.05 15.62
CA TYR A 275 -0.62 -4.93 15.15
C TYR A 275 0.73 -4.59 15.80
N ARG A 276 1.08 -3.30 15.85
CA ARG A 276 2.39 -2.83 16.39
C ARG A 276 2.50 -2.94 17.91
N GLN A 277 1.40 -3.01 18.65
CA GLN A 277 1.42 -3.19 20.10
C GLN A 277 1.80 -4.62 20.52
N ASN A 278 1.71 -5.59 19.63
CA ASN A 278 2.02 -7.00 19.88
C ASN A 278 3.43 -7.41 19.41
N GLY A 279 4.19 -6.47 18.84
CA GLY A 279 5.55 -6.67 18.35
C GLY A 279 6.62 -6.34 19.37
#